data_1d0963b712562c368bbf6feefed781e6
#
_entry.id   1d0963b712562c368bbf6feefed781e6
#
_cell.length_a   1.000
_cell.length_b   1.000
_cell.length_c   1.000
_cell.angle_alpha   90.00
_cell.angle_beta   90.00
_cell.angle_gamma   90.00
#
_symmetry.space_group_name_H-M   'P 1'
#
loop_
_entity.id
_entity.type
_entity.pdbx_description
1 polymer ?
#
loop_
_entity_poly.entity_id
_entity_poly.type
_entity_poly.pdbx_seq_one_letter_code
_entity_poly.pdbx_strand_id
1 'polypeptide(L)'
;MPESCARGNRQGEPARLLRVRWYVRDALRARSAVALCLLAVAGCGGGERQDENEAEGRFPVEVVTAKFPEDQKLAKSSDLVLTVRNAGRETIPNIAMTVNGFDEKKDDPELADPSRPVFALNGVQVKIAGFPEAKEAAPRGCDTAYVNTWACGPLRANEQKTFRWSVTAVRPGDFQIEWKVAAGLDGKAKAVAAGGGPAPRGSFSGTISDAAPDVRVADDGKTIVSGTR
;
A
#
# COMPACT_ATOMS: atom_id res chain seq x y z
N MET A 1 34.28 18.73 -54.81
CA MET A 1 35.47 18.79 -55.72
C MET A 1 36.70 18.86 -54.83
N PRO A 2 37.79 18.21 -55.20
CA PRO A 2 37.93 16.81 -55.63
C PRO A 2 38.93 16.04 -54.75
N GLU A 3 38.90 14.73 -54.88
CA GLU A 3 40.02 13.84 -55.29
C GLU A 3 41.15 13.62 -54.29
N SER A 4 41.79 12.50 -54.15
CA SER A 4 42.01 11.36 -55.05
C SER A 4 42.88 10.35 -54.29
N CYS A 5 42.66 9.07 -54.56
CA CYS A 5 43.64 8.01 -54.88
C CYS A 5 44.92 7.85 -54.03
N ALA A 6 45.48 6.70 -53.82
CA ALA A 6 45.50 5.40 -54.45
C ALA A 6 46.43 4.43 -53.69
N ARG A 7 46.14 3.12 -53.84
CA ARG A 7 46.99 1.99 -54.22
C ARG A 7 48.28 1.64 -53.51
N GLY A 8 48.35 0.33 -53.29
CA GLY A 8 49.58 -0.51 -53.39
C GLY A 8 49.58 -1.61 -52.35
N ASN A 9 49.11 -2.77 -52.56
CA ASN A 9 49.53 -4.01 -53.25
C ASN A 9 50.83 -4.61 -52.71
N ARG A 10 50.73 -5.83 -52.26
CA ARG A 10 51.46 -7.07 -52.51
C ARG A 10 51.92 -7.88 -51.29
N GLN A 11 51.29 -9.04 -51.18
CA GLN A 11 51.89 -10.41 -51.20
C GLN A 11 52.72 -10.89 -50.03
N GLY A 12 52.30 -12.03 -49.53
CA GLY A 12 53.12 -12.97 -48.74
C GLY A 12 52.29 -13.91 -47.89
N GLU A 13 51.68 -14.96 -48.45
CA GLU A 13 51.45 -16.23 -47.75
C GLU A 13 52.79 -17.00 -47.62
N PRO A 14 52.98 -17.97 -46.68
CA PRO A 14 51.99 -18.83 -46.03
C PRO A 14 52.33 -19.16 -44.54
N ALA A 15 51.36 -19.50 -43.73
CA ALA A 15 51.53 -20.48 -42.65
C ALA A 15 50.16 -20.97 -42.13
N ARG A 16 49.56 -21.88 -42.86
CA ARG A 16 48.45 -22.71 -42.40
C ARG A 16 48.99 -23.82 -41.50
N LEU A 17 49.09 -23.66 -40.18
CA LEU A 17 49.18 -24.82 -39.26
C LEU A 17 49.02 -24.46 -37.75
N LEU A 18 48.74 -23.22 -37.39
CA LEU A 18 48.63 -22.85 -35.97
C LEU A 18 47.25 -22.37 -35.51
N ARG A 19 46.21 -22.50 -36.38
CA ARG A 19 44.86 -21.98 -36.04
C ARG A 19 43.91 -22.96 -35.35
N VAL A 20 44.24 -24.26 -35.27
CA VAL A 20 43.29 -25.24 -34.71
C VAL A 20 43.36 -25.37 -33.20
N ARG A 21 44.46 -24.93 -32.58
CA ARG A 21 44.67 -25.13 -31.14
C ARG A 21 44.03 -24.04 -30.25
N TRP A 22 43.67 -22.88 -30.82
CA TRP A 22 43.06 -21.78 -30.10
C TRP A 22 41.51 -21.85 -30.02
N TYR A 23 40.89 -22.41 -31.04
CA TYR A 23 39.43 -22.52 -31.11
C TYR A 23 38.79 -23.44 -30.07
N VAL A 24 39.52 -24.46 -29.62
CA VAL A 24 38.98 -25.41 -28.62
C VAL A 24 39.01 -24.80 -27.21
N ARG A 25 39.97 -23.91 -26.91
CA ARG A 25 40.06 -23.29 -25.58
C ARG A 25 39.06 -22.14 -25.41
N ASP A 26 38.72 -21.40 -26.44
CA ASP A 26 37.74 -20.33 -26.41
C ASP A 26 36.29 -20.87 -26.40
N ALA A 27 36.03 -21.98 -27.07
CA ALA A 27 34.74 -22.65 -27.04
C ALA A 27 34.40 -23.23 -25.64
N LEU A 28 35.39 -23.68 -24.88
CA LEU A 28 35.20 -24.15 -23.51
C LEU A 28 34.98 -22.97 -22.52
N ARG A 29 35.64 -21.83 -22.72
CA ARG A 29 35.45 -20.63 -21.92
C ARG A 29 34.11 -19.95 -22.19
N ALA A 30 33.64 -19.95 -23.44
CA ALA A 30 32.34 -19.42 -23.81
C ALA A 30 31.18 -20.26 -23.23
N ARG A 31 31.33 -21.58 -23.18
CA ARG A 31 30.31 -22.47 -22.57
C ARG A 31 30.22 -22.32 -21.06
N SER A 32 31.33 -22.07 -20.37
CA SER A 32 31.32 -21.81 -18.91
C SER A 32 30.73 -20.46 -18.56
N ALA A 33 30.94 -19.43 -19.38
CA ALA A 33 30.34 -18.10 -19.18
C ALA A 33 28.83 -18.12 -19.41
N VAL A 34 28.32 -18.84 -20.41
CA VAL A 34 26.86 -18.95 -20.63
C VAL A 34 26.18 -19.77 -19.53
N ALA A 35 26.82 -20.82 -19.01
CA ALA A 35 26.27 -21.60 -17.90
C ALA A 35 26.22 -20.77 -16.60
N LEU A 36 27.18 -19.86 -16.36
CA LEU A 36 27.19 -18.99 -15.18
C LEU A 36 26.13 -17.87 -15.28
N CYS A 37 25.86 -17.34 -16.49
CA CYS A 37 24.80 -16.37 -16.71
C CYS A 37 23.39 -16.96 -16.55
N LEU A 38 23.20 -18.25 -16.88
CA LEU A 38 21.89 -18.92 -16.71
C LEU A 38 21.55 -19.21 -15.23
N LEU A 39 22.55 -19.31 -14.36
CA LEU A 39 22.33 -19.45 -12.92
C LEU A 39 22.02 -18.12 -12.20
N ALA A 40 22.35 -16.98 -12.81
CA ALA A 40 22.07 -15.67 -12.22
C ALA A 40 20.62 -15.16 -12.43
N VAL A 41 19.84 -15.80 -13.31
CA VAL A 41 18.44 -15.42 -13.59
C VAL A 41 17.43 -16.14 -12.67
N ALA A 42 17.87 -17.13 -11.89
CA ALA A 42 17.04 -17.84 -10.93
C ALA A 42 16.90 -17.13 -9.56
N GLY A 43 17.43 -15.92 -9.43
CA GLY A 43 17.48 -15.15 -8.17
C GLY A 43 16.56 -13.93 -8.11
N CYS A 44 15.54 -13.77 -8.95
CA CYS A 44 14.47 -12.82 -8.68
C CYS A 44 13.51 -13.47 -7.69
N GLY A 45 13.69 -13.10 -6.42
CA GLY A 45 12.94 -13.58 -5.28
C GLY A 45 11.44 -13.48 -5.46
N GLY A 46 10.82 -14.58 -5.84
CA GLY A 46 9.43 -14.82 -5.55
C GLY A 46 9.32 -15.18 -4.08
N GLY A 47 9.28 -14.20 -3.18
CA GLY A 47 8.72 -14.43 -1.86
C GLY A 47 7.31 -14.96 -2.05
N GLU A 48 6.94 -15.99 -1.28
CA GLU A 48 5.59 -16.54 -1.29
C GLU A 48 4.60 -15.38 -1.07
N ARG A 49 3.68 -15.18 -2.02
CA ARG A 49 2.68 -14.11 -1.90
C ARG A 49 1.75 -14.46 -0.75
N GLN A 50 1.40 -13.48 0.07
CA GLN A 50 0.48 -13.65 1.21
C GLN A 50 -0.85 -14.31 0.82
N ASP A 51 -1.22 -14.24 -0.44
CA ASP A 51 -2.49 -14.71 -1.02
C ASP A 51 -2.37 -15.97 -1.87
N GLU A 52 -1.17 -16.53 -2.06
CA GLU A 52 -0.92 -17.65 -2.98
C GLU A 52 -1.71 -18.92 -2.62
N ASN A 53 -1.81 -19.21 -1.32
CA ASN A 53 -2.50 -20.38 -0.78
C ASN A 53 -3.85 -20.02 -0.13
N GLU A 54 -4.48 -18.92 -0.56
CA GLU A 54 -5.75 -18.46 0.01
C GLU A 54 -6.88 -19.46 -0.30
N ALA A 55 -7.57 -19.92 0.76
CA ALA A 55 -8.67 -20.85 0.64
C ALA A 55 -9.83 -20.23 -0.15
N GLU A 56 -10.33 -20.94 -1.17
CA GLU A 56 -11.52 -20.52 -1.91
C GLU A 56 -12.77 -20.71 -1.04
N GLY A 57 -13.68 -19.73 -1.05
CA GLY A 57 -14.91 -19.85 -0.31
C GLY A 57 -15.70 -18.55 -0.16
N ARG A 58 -16.84 -18.68 0.51
CA ARG A 58 -17.71 -17.57 0.89
C ARG A 58 -17.76 -17.47 2.41
N PHE A 59 -17.25 -16.39 2.94
CA PHE A 59 -17.07 -16.19 4.38
C PHE A 59 -18.08 -15.14 4.89
N PRO A 60 -19.05 -15.53 5.74
CA PRO A 60 -20.00 -14.59 6.32
C PRO A 60 -19.30 -13.62 7.28
N VAL A 61 -19.46 -12.33 7.02
CA VAL A 61 -18.89 -11.24 7.84
C VAL A 61 -20.01 -10.33 8.31
N GLU A 62 -19.99 -10.00 9.59
CA GLU A 62 -20.87 -9.00 10.20
C GLU A 62 -20.09 -7.74 10.53
N VAL A 63 -20.68 -6.59 10.25
CA VAL A 63 -20.13 -5.30 10.69
C VAL A 63 -20.75 -4.97 12.05
N VAL A 64 -19.94 -5.03 13.09
CA VAL A 64 -20.35 -4.77 14.47
C VAL A 64 -20.35 -3.29 14.77
N THR A 65 -19.36 -2.56 14.24
CA THR A 65 -19.22 -1.11 14.42
C THR A 65 -18.72 -0.48 13.14
N ALA A 66 -19.34 0.64 12.79
CA ALA A 66 -18.83 1.53 11.74
C ALA A 66 -19.04 2.98 12.24
N LYS A 67 -17.93 3.70 12.53
CA LYS A 67 -17.98 5.05 13.12
C LYS A 67 -16.92 5.95 12.53
N PHE A 68 -17.32 7.12 12.10
CA PHE A 68 -16.47 8.25 11.74
C PHE A 68 -17.24 9.55 11.99
N PRO A 69 -16.66 10.59 12.56
CA PRO A 69 -17.39 11.84 12.83
C PRO A 69 -17.80 12.54 11.52
N GLU A 70 -19.05 12.98 11.45
CA GLU A 70 -19.59 13.73 10.31
C GLU A 70 -19.11 15.18 10.35
N ASP A 71 -19.10 15.80 11.53
CA ASP A 71 -18.62 17.16 11.74
C ASP A 71 -17.18 17.15 12.24
N GLN A 72 -16.29 17.70 11.43
CA GLN A 72 -14.87 17.76 11.74
C GLN A 72 -14.35 19.20 11.65
N LYS A 73 -13.17 19.43 12.18
CA LYS A 73 -12.49 20.73 12.13
C LYS A 73 -11.11 20.58 11.52
N LEU A 74 -10.70 21.57 10.74
CA LEU A 74 -9.35 21.63 10.17
C LEU A 74 -8.28 21.48 11.26
N ALA A 75 -7.21 20.75 10.96
CA ALA A 75 -6.09 20.42 11.86
C ALA A 75 -6.49 19.62 13.12
N LYS A 76 -7.69 19.05 13.18
CA LYS A 76 -8.09 18.12 14.25
C LYS A 76 -7.97 16.68 13.77
N SER A 77 -7.51 15.83 14.71
CA SER A 77 -7.46 14.38 14.48
C SER A 77 -8.76 13.74 14.95
N SER A 78 -9.19 12.75 14.20
CA SER A 78 -10.34 11.88 14.49
C SER A 78 -10.02 10.45 14.14
N ASP A 79 -10.79 9.51 14.72
CA ASP A 79 -10.62 8.08 14.46
C ASP A 79 -11.76 7.56 13.59
N LEU A 80 -11.42 6.92 12.47
CA LEU A 80 -12.31 6.02 11.75
C LEU A 80 -12.19 4.64 12.39
N VAL A 81 -13.31 4.06 12.82
CA VAL A 81 -13.35 2.78 13.52
C VAL A 81 -14.33 1.85 12.82
N LEU A 82 -13.83 0.71 12.33
CA LEU A 82 -14.62 -0.36 11.75
C LEU A 82 -14.32 -1.66 12.52
N THR A 83 -15.35 -2.28 13.09
CA THR A 83 -15.22 -3.59 13.74
C THR A 83 -16.04 -4.61 12.96
N VAL A 84 -15.40 -5.68 12.58
CA VAL A 84 -16.05 -6.80 11.88
C VAL A 84 -15.93 -8.07 12.69
N ARG A 85 -16.89 -8.98 12.52
CA ARG A 85 -16.92 -10.29 13.14
C ARG A 85 -17.03 -11.36 12.05
N ASN A 86 -16.29 -12.43 12.18
CA ASN A 86 -16.50 -13.63 11.40
C ASN A 86 -17.79 -14.32 11.92
N ALA A 87 -18.87 -14.20 11.17
CA ALA A 87 -20.16 -14.81 11.51
C ALA A 87 -20.29 -16.25 10.97
N GLY A 88 -19.26 -16.77 10.30
CA GLY A 88 -19.18 -18.12 9.78
C GLY A 88 -18.58 -19.11 10.78
N ARG A 89 -18.47 -20.36 10.34
CA ARG A 89 -17.89 -21.47 11.11
C ARG A 89 -16.43 -21.72 10.74
N GLU A 90 -16.02 -21.28 9.58
CA GLU A 90 -14.67 -21.44 9.04
C GLU A 90 -13.84 -20.21 9.33
N THR A 91 -12.52 -20.39 9.45
CA THR A 91 -11.59 -19.26 9.58
C THR A 91 -11.50 -18.51 8.27
N ILE A 92 -11.73 -17.21 8.30
CA ILE A 92 -11.44 -16.32 7.17
C ILE A 92 -9.93 -16.33 6.95
N PRO A 93 -9.43 -16.61 5.73
CA PRO A 93 -7.99 -16.71 5.48
C PRO A 93 -7.23 -15.41 5.77
N ASN A 94 -7.78 -14.29 5.31
CA ASN A 94 -7.16 -12.99 5.50
C ASN A 94 -8.22 -11.88 5.51
N ILE A 95 -8.62 -11.43 6.71
CA ILE A 95 -9.58 -10.34 6.80
C ILE A 95 -8.90 -9.03 6.39
N ALA A 96 -9.47 -8.39 5.38
CA ALA A 96 -8.93 -7.14 4.83
C ALA A 96 -10.02 -6.07 4.71
N MET A 97 -9.57 -4.82 4.73
CA MET A 97 -10.41 -3.64 4.61
C MET A 97 -9.82 -2.68 3.58
N THR A 98 -10.62 -2.31 2.58
CA THR A 98 -10.31 -1.21 1.67
C THR A 98 -11.04 0.02 2.15
N VAL A 99 -10.34 1.17 2.25
CA VAL A 99 -10.93 2.46 2.63
C VAL A 99 -10.42 3.52 1.67
N ASN A 100 -11.32 4.08 0.86
CA ASN A 100 -11.02 5.13 -0.11
C ASN A 100 -11.52 6.49 0.38
N GLY A 101 -10.90 7.57 -0.09
CA GLY A 101 -11.30 8.94 0.17
C GLY A 101 -10.41 9.70 1.16
N PHE A 102 -9.48 9.04 1.86
CA PHE A 102 -8.50 9.75 2.68
C PHE A 102 -7.58 10.62 1.83
N ASP A 103 -7.12 10.07 0.72
CA ASP A 103 -6.18 10.64 -0.24
C ASP A 103 -6.87 11.38 -1.40
N GLU A 104 -8.18 11.58 -1.33
CA GLU A 104 -8.92 12.30 -2.36
C GLU A 104 -8.36 13.71 -2.52
N LYS A 105 -7.94 14.01 -3.74
CA LYS A 105 -7.43 15.31 -4.13
C LYS A 105 -8.50 16.02 -4.94
N LYS A 106 -8.79 17.25 -4.53
CA LYS A 106 -9.64 18.15 -5.32
C LYS A 106 -8.78 19.36 -5.67
N ASP A 107 -8.74 19.72 -6.92
CA ASP A 107 -8.06 20.93 -7.34
C ASP A 107 -8.76 22.14 -6.73
N ASP A 108 -8.08 22.80 -5.82
CA ASP A 108 -8.55 24.00 -5.16
C ASP A 108 -7.47 25.09 -5.32
N PRO A 109 -7.67 26.02 -6.26
CA PRO A 109 -6.68 27.04 -6.57
C PRO A 109 -6.44 28.06 -5.45
N GLU A 110 -7.32 28.11 -4.45
CA GLU A 110 -7.17 29.00 -3.28
C GLU A 110 -6.23 28.43 -2.22
N LEU A 111 -5.91 27.14 -2.31
CA LEU A 111 -4.97 26.51 -1.40
C LEU A 111 -3.53 26.66 -1.89
N ALA A 112 -2.61 26.85 -0.93
CA ALA A 112 -1.18 26.88 -1.21
C ALA A 112 -0.66 25.58 -1.86
N ASP A 113 -1.32 24.46 -1.59
CA ASP A 113 -1.14 23.18 -2.27
C ASP A 113 -2.52 22.67 -2.72
N PRO A 114 -2.93 22.94 -3.97
CA PRO A 114 -4.24 22.54 -4.49
C PRO A 114 -4.41 21.01 -4.55
N SER A 115 -3.31 20.25 -4.60
CA SER A 115 -3.35 18.78 -4.63
C SER A 115 -3.36 18.12 -3.25
N ARG A 116 -3.50 18.91 -2.17
CA ARG A 116 -3.55 18.40 -0.80
C ARG A 116 -4.71 17.40 -0.62
N PRO A 117 -4.47 16.23 0.00
CA PRO A 117 -5.55 15.29 0.32
C PRO A 117 -6.52 15.88 1.33
N VAL A 118 -7.70 15.29 1.48
CA VAL A 118 -8.68 15.71 2.50
C VAL A 118 -8.19 15.37 3.90
N PHE A 119 -7.62 14.19 4.06
CA PHE A 119 -7.11 13.70 5.33
C PHE A 119 -5.65 13.25 5.21
N ALA A 120 -4.87 13.55 6.23
CA ALA A 120 -3.57 12.95 6.44
C ALA A 120 -3.71 11.76 7.40
N LEU A 121 -3.24 10.58 7.01
CA LEU A 121 -3.18 9.42 7.89
C LEU A 121 -2.07 9.63 8.94
N ASN A 122 -2.45 9.52 10.22
CA ASN A 122 -1.51 9.59 11.31
C ASN A 122 -0.84 8.22 11.47
N GLY A 123 0.42 8.10 11.02
CA GLY A 123 1.19 6.87 11.17
C GLY A 123 1.52 6.58 12.63
N VAL A 124 1.48 5.31 13.00
CA VAL A 124 2.07 4.80 14.24
C VAL A 124 3.53 4.42 13.99
N GLN A 125 4.37 4.69 14.98
CA GLN A 125 5.79 4.31 14.87
C GLN A 125 5.91 2.79 14.87
N VAL A 126 6.57 2.25 13.85
CA VAL A 126 6.84 0.82 13.71
C VAL A 126 8.34 0.57 13.83
N LYS A 127 8.70 -0.56 14.43
CA LYS A 127 10.11 -0.97 14.54
C LYS A 127 10.50 -1.72 13.28
N ILE A 128 11.17 -1.04 12.36
CA ILE A 128 11.77 -1.67 11.19
C ILE A 128 13.30 -1.64 11.39
N ALA A 129 13.96 -2.78 11.25
CA ALA A 129 15.42 -2.85 11.34
C ALA A 129 16.07 -1.93 10.30
N GLY A 130 16.94 -1.02 10.76
CA GLY A 130 17.57 0.00 9.91
C GLY A 130 16.74 1.28 9.67
N PHE A 131 15.47 1.34 10.14
CA PHE A 131 14.58 2.49 9.99
C PHE A 131 13.85 2.80 11.31
N PRO A 132 14.53 3.31 12.34
CA PRO A 132 13.95 3.52 13.67
C PRO A 132 12.81 4.54 13.71
N GLU A 133 12.77 5.46 12.75
CA GLU A 133 11.74 6.51 12.63
C GLU A 133 10.60 6.15 11.67
N ALA A 134 10.54 4.88 11.22
CA ALA A 134 9.49 4.45 10.30
C ALA A 134 8.11 4.59 10.95
N LYS A 135 7.16 5.14 10.19
CA LYS A 135 5.75 5.25 10.58
C LYS A 135 4.91 4.53 9.54
N GLU A 136 4.00 3.72 10.01
CA GLU A 136 3.02 3.05 9.17
C GLU A 136 1.62 3.55 9.50
N ALA A 137 0.87 3.94 8.48
CA ALA A 137 -0.51 4.41 8.59
C ALA A 137 -1.52 3.25 8.50
N ALA A 138 -1.17 2.10 9.05
CA ALA A 138 -2.00 0.90 9.05
C ALA A 138 -2.73 0.75 10.39
N PRO A 139 -3.91 0.12 10.42
CA PRO A 139 -4.55 -0.33 11.65
C PRO A 139 -3.64 -1.30 12.41
N ARG A 140 -3.71 -1.27 13.73
CA ARG A 140 -2.85 -2.09 14.59
C ARG A 140 -2.96 -3.58 14.26
N GLY A 141 -1.83 -4.21 13.97
CA GLY A 141 -1.73 -5.62 13.62
C GLY A 141 -2.31 -5.94 12.24
N CYS A 142 -2.24 -4.99 11.34
CA CYS A 142 -2.55 -5.15 9.92
C CYS A 142 -1.39 -4.61 9.10
N ASP A 143 -1.19 -5.17 7.93
CA ASP A 143 -0.18 -4.75 6.97
C ASP A 143 -0.85 -4.09 5.77
N THR A 144 -0.19 -3.11 5.16
CA THR A 144 -0.64 -2.53 3.90
C THR A 144 -0.44 -3.56 2.79
N ALA A 145 -1.53 -4.08 2.25
CA ALA A 145 -1.50 -5.09 1.18
C ALA A 145 -1.51 -4.46 -0.22
N TYR A 146 -2.39 -3.48 -0.42
CA TYR A 146 -2.53 -2.69 -1.66
C TYR A 146 -2.80 -1.24 -1.31
N VAL A 147 -2.84 -0.37 -2.32
CA VAL A 147 -3.28 1.02 -2.15
C VAL A 147 -4.64 1.03 -1.44
N ASN A 148 -4.75 1.77 -0.35
CA ASN A 148 -5.95 1.90 0.46
C ASN A 148 -6.55 0.58 0.98
N THR A 149 -5.75 -0.50 1.05
CA THR A 149 -6.18 -1.82 1.51
C THR A 149 -5.22 -2.38 2.55
N TRP A 150 -5.78 -2.73 3.72
CA TRP A 150 -5.04 -3.27 4.86
C TRP A 150 -5.56 -4.67 5.20
N ALA A 151 -4.62 -5.61 5.32
CA ALA A 151 -4.88 -7.00 5.67
C ALA A 151 -4.41 -7.30 7.10
N CYS A 152 -5.23 -8.01 7.87
CA CYS A 152 -4.98 -8.28 9.28
C CYS A 152 -4.79 -9.77 9.59
N GLY A 153 -4.58 -10.58 8.54
CA GLY A 153 -4.39 -12.02 8.66
C GLY A 153 -5.69 -12.78 8.95
N PRO A 154 -5.58 -14.01 9.43
CA PRO A 154 -6.72 -14.89 9.63
C PRO A 154 -7.64 -14.41 10.75
N LEU A 155 -8.96 -14.60 10.57
CA LEU A 155 -9.99 -14.32 11.57
C LEU A 155 -10.81 -15.58 11.84
N ARG A 156 -10.69 -16.13 13.04
CA ARG A 156 -11.36 -17.37 13.44
C ARG A 156 -12.88 -17.19 13.53
N ALA A 157 -13.61 -18.31 13.55
CA ALA A 157 -15.05 -18.28 13.75
C ALA A 157 -15.42 -17.51 15.04
N ASN A 158 -16.42 -16.62 14.92
CA ASN A 158 -16.90 -15.71 15.98
C ASN A 158 -15.88 -14.67 16.48
N GLU A 159 -14.66 -14.66 15.97
CA GLU A 159 -13.64 -13.66 16.33
C GLU A 159 -14.00 -12.29 15.72
N GLN A 160 -13.58 -11.22 16.43
CA GLN A 160 -13.75 -9.85 15.97
C GLN A 160 -12.41 -9.20 15.70
N LYS A 161 -12.36 -8.36 14.66
CA LYS A 161 -11.23 -7.50 14.36
C LYS A 161 -11.68 -6.05 14.25
N THR A 162 -10.98 -5.18 14.97
CA THR A 162 -11.19 -3.73 14.88
C THR A 162 -10.09 -3.10 14.06
N PHE A 163 -10.49 -2.43 13.00
CA PHE A 163 -9.66 -1.55 12.19
C PHE A 163 -9.83 -0.12 12.72
N ARG A 164 -8.74 0.53 13.03
CA ARG A 164 -8.74 1.92 13.50
C ARG A 164 -7.70 2.71 12.74
N TRP A 165 -8.13 3.76 12.08
CA TRP A 165 -7.26 4.76 11.48
C TRP A 165 -7.42 6.07 12.24
N SER A 166 -6.31 6.63 12.68
CA SER A 166 -6.27 8.01 13.14
C SER A 166 -5.95 8.90 11.95
N VAL A 167 -6.77 9.90 11.71
CA VAL A 167 -6.60 10.81 10.58
C VAL A 167 -6.69 12.26 11.07
N THR A 168 -5.98 13.16 10.39
CA THR A 168 -6.06 14.60 10.63
C THR A 168 -6.68 15.25 9.42
N ALA A 169 -7.76 16.01 9.60
CA ALA A 169 -8.36 16.81 8.56
C ALA A 169 -7.40 17.94 8.14
N VAL A 170 -6.98 17.95 6.87
CA VAL A 170 -5.99 18.92 6.37
C VAL A 170 -6.54 19.83 5.27
N ARG A 171 -7.79 19.62 4.87
CA ARG A 171 -8.51 20.48 3.92
C ARG A 171 -9.96 20.68 4.37
N PRO A 172 -10.50 21.91 4.34
CA PRO A 172 -11.90 22.16 4.64
C PRO A 172 -12.81 21.74 3.49
N GLY A 173 -14.10 21.64 3.77
CA GLY A 173 -15.15 21.27 2.81
C GLY A 173 -15.73 19.90 3.05
N ASP A 174 -16.58 19.46 2.14
CA ASP A 174 -17.26 18.17 2.24
C ASP A 174 -16.33 17.01 1.91
N PHE A 175 -16.52 15.90 2.60
CA PHE A 175 -15.79 14.67 2.38
C PHE A 175 -16.73 13.46 2.23
N GLN A 176 -16.21 12.44 1.55
CA GLN A 176 -16.81 11.11 1.49
C GLN A 176 -15.70 10.05 1.64
N ILE A 177 -15.91 9.12 2.55
CA ILE A 177 -15.05 7.96 2.77
C ILE A 177 -15.86 6.71 2.45
N GLU A 178 -15.34 5.86 1.58
CA GLU A 178 -15.96 4.58 1.24
C GLU A 178 -15.14 3.43 1.80
N TRP A 179 -15.80 2.40 2.32
CA TRP A 179 -15.12 1.22 2.82
C TRP A 179 -15.78 -0.07 2.33
N LYS A 180 -14.96 -1.13 2.23
CA LYS A 180 -15.37 -2.47 1.82
C LYS A 180 -14.56 -3.53 2.54
N VAL A 181 -15.25 -4.59 3.01
CA VAL A 181 -14.61 -5.75 3.65
C VAL A 181 -14.26 -6.80 2.59
N ALA A 182 -13.09 -7.42 2.73
CA ALA A 182 -12.67 -8.59 1.97
C ALA A 182 -12.28 -9.73 2.92
N ALA A 183 -12.45 -10.98 2.48
CA ALA A 183 -12.07 -12.18 3.23
C ALA A 183 -10.73 -12.75 2.76
N GLY A 184 -10.15 -12.14 1.75
CA GLY A 184 -8.88 -12.49 1.13
C GLY A 184 -8.37 -11.39 0.23
N LEU A 185 -7.18 -11.57 -0.35
CA LEU A 185 -6.50 -10.59 -1.18
C LEU A 185 -6.53 -10.94 -2.68
N ASP A 186 -6.61 -12.23 -3.03
CA ASP A 186 -6.60 -12.70 -4.43
C ASP A 186 -8.02 -12.87 -5.04
N GLY A 187 -9.07 -12.70 -4.21
CA GLY A 187 -10.46 -12.81 -4.61
C GLY A 187 -11.03 -14.23 -4.63
N LYS A 188 -10.28 -15.25 -4.24
CA LYS A 188 -10.80 -16.63 -4.04
C LYS A 188 -11.66 -16.67 -2.78
N ALA A 189 -11.19 -16.10 -1.66
CA ALA A 189 -11.98 -15.94 -0.45
C ALA A 189 -12.88 -14.70 -0.56
N LYS A 190 -14.18 -14.91 -0.64
CA LYS A 190 -15.16 -13.84 -0.81
C LYS A 190 -15.89 -13.54 0.49
N ALA A 191 -15.79 -12.32 0.99
CA ALA A 191 -16.65 -11.86 2.06
C ALA A 191 -18.09 -11.78 1.56
N VAL A 192 -19.04 -12.20 2.40
CA VAL A 192 -20.50 -12.04 2.19
C VAL A 192 -21.10 -11.50 3.48
N ALA A 193 -22.18 -10.74 3.39
CA ALA A 193 -22.89 -10.30 4.60
C ALA A 193 -23.43 -11.49 5.40
N ALA A 194 -23.42 -11.41 6.72
CA ALA A 194 -23.89 -12.49 7.62
C ALA A 194 -25.33 -12.92 7.34
N GLY A 195 -26.20 -12.01 6.88
CA GLY A 195 -27.57 -12.28 6.43
C GLY A 195 -27.68 -12.71 4.96
N GLY A 196 -26.57 -12.96 4.28
CA GLY A 196 -26.52 -13.21 2.83
C GLY A 196 -26.36 -11.92 2.01
N GLY A 197 -25.97 -12.08 0.75
CA GLY A 197 -25.77 -10.95 -0.16
C GLY A 197 -24.31 -10.59 -0.40
N PRO A 198 -24.03 -9.39 -0.93
CA PRO A 198 -22.69 -8.95 -1.27
C PRO A 198 -21.82 -8.72 -0.03
N ALA A 199 -20.52 -8.55 -0.26
CA ALA A 199 -19.55 -8.18 0.78
C ALA A 199 -20.00 -6.89 1.51
N PRO A 200 -19.87 -6.84 2.84
CA PRO A 200 -20.18 -5.64 3.61
C PRO A 200 -19.35 -4.45 3.11
N ARG A 201 -20.06 -3.33 2.91
CA ARG A 201 -19.50 -2.05 2.46
C ARG A 201 -20.35 -0.91 2.98
N GLY A 202 -19.81 0.29 3.00
CA GLY A 202 -20.55 1.48 3.40
C GLY A 202 -19.75 2.74 3.10
N SER A 203 -20.30 3.86 3.51
CA SER A 203 -19.67 5.16 3.36
C SER A 203 -19.90 6.03 4.59
N PHE A 204 -19.02 7.00 4.79
CA PHE A 204 -19.16 8.11 5.70
C PHE A 204 -19.07 9.40 4.89
N SER A 205 -19.92 10.34 5.19
CA SER A 205 -19.88 11.68 4.61
C SER A 205 -20.00 12.72 5.73
N GLY A 206 -19.49 13.91 5.46
CA GLY A 206 -19.56 14.99 6.43
C GLY A 206 -18.84 16.22 5.93
N THR A 207 -18.66 17.19 6.83
CA THR A 207 -18.06 18.48 6.51
C THR A 207 -16.90 18.79 7.47
N ILE A 208 -15.82 19.32 6.94
CA ILE A 208 -14.68 19.84 7.68
C ILE A 208 -14.78 21.36 7.68
N SER A 209 -15.02 21.95 8.86
CA SER A 209 -15.03 23.39 9.00
C SER A 209 -13.61 23.97 9.05
N ASP A 210 -13.42 25.11 8.42
CA ASP A 210 -12.18 25.91 8.44
C ASP A 210 -12.02 26.76 9.71
N ALA A 211 -13.06 26.83 10.56
CA ALA A 211 -13.01 27.55 11.80
C ALA A 211 -11.83 27.05 12.64
N ALA A 212 -10.88 27.92 12.89
CA ALA A 212 -9.80 27.65 13.84
C ALA A 212 -10.43 27.16 15.16
N PRO A 213 -9.83 26.15 15.83
CA PRO A 213 -10.29 25.77 17.14
C PRO A 213 -10.21 27.00 18.06
N ASP A 214 -11.30 27.30 18.80
CA ASP A 214 -11.31 28.32 19.82
C ASP A 214 -10.32 27.91 20.91
N VAL A 215 -9.09 28.32 20.76
CA VAL A 215 -8.03 28.10 21.73
C VAL A 215 -7.54 29.45 22.23
N ARG A 216 -7.34 29.55 23.52
CA ARG A 216 -6.71 30.70 24.15
C ARG A 216 -5.63 30.24 25.12
N VAL A 217 -4.69 31.11 25.34
CA VAL A 217 -3.74 30.92 26.44
C VAL A 217 -4.47 31.26 27.74
N ALA A 218 -4.41 30.37 28.71
CA ALA A 218 -4.97 30.62 30.05
C ALA A 218 -4.22 31.78 30.74
N ASP A 219 -4.76 32.27 31.85
CA ASP A 219 -4.21 33.41 32.59
C ASP A 219 -2.81 33.15 33.18
N ASP A 220 -2.39 31.87 33.21
CA ASP A 220 -1.03 31.46 33.59
C ASP A 220 0.03 31.74 32.51
N GLY A 221 -0.38 32.17 31.30
CA GLY A 221 0.49 32.45 30.15
C GLY A 221 1.18 31.23 29.54
N LYS A 222 0.82 30.00 29.93
CA LYS A 222 1.49 28.76 29.49
C LYS A 222 0.53 27.69 29.03
N THR A 223 -0.66 27.62 29.59
CA THR A 223 -1.63 26.56 29.29
C THR A 223 -2.54 26.97 28.14
N ILE A 224 -2.70 26.12 27.15
CA ILE A 224 -3.67 26.32 26.06
C ILE A 224 -4.99 25.68 26.50
N VAL A 225 -6.05 26.47 26.58
CA VAL A 225 -7.42 26.04 26.90
C VAL A 225 -8.31 26.16 25.67
N SER A 226 -9.18 25.17 25.44
CA SER A 226 -10.22 25.22 24.42
C SER A 226 -11.53 25.71 25.00
N GLY A 227 -12.22 26.60 24.30
CA GLY A 227 -13.55 27.10 24.68
C GLY A 227 -13.76 28.56 24.33
N THR A 228 -15.01 28.91 24.06
CA THR A 228 -15.52 30.26 23.94
C THR A 228 -15.49 30.94 25.31
N ARG A 229 -15.28 32.27 25.31
CA ARG A 229 -15.44 33.12 26.50
C ARG A 229 -16.86 33.11 27.01
#